data_74727e3964143901eed77d2e2b0df7d0
#
_entry.id   74727e3964143901eed77d2e2b0df7d0
#
_cell.length_a   1.000
_cell.length_b   1.000
_cell.length_c   1.000
_cell.angle_alpha   90.00
_cell.angle_beta   90.00
_cell.angle_gamma   90.00
#
_symmetry.space_group_name_H-M   'P 1'
#
loop_
_entity.id
_entity.type
_entity.pdbx_description
1 polymer ?
#
loop_
_entity_poly.entity_id
_entity_poly.type
_entity_poly.pdbx_seq_one_letter_code
_entity_poly.pdbx_strand_id
1 'polypeptide(L)'
;MATNLFSNSVKVLQQYLSARGVVIANQRKLDLVRLCEAAEDIGIEVDPGGLLEDREDILKEKSTTHDNEVLNNPVLEVKSDDLSKLPQISIFDIYNYLLGFKMYDHSTLRNNQRMEDYSMFEDGYVLDVKTTTCSSDNGQHDKYFAIISNVKPRTNEKDPVSKKPYYLTWIIVTKEESHQRGSIYSAYCSCKGG
;
A
#
# COMPACT_ATOMS: atom_id res chain seq x y z
N MET A 1 -25.22 -23.93 -8.98
CA MET A 1 -26.56 -23.33 -8.87
C MET A 1 -26.42 -21.89 -9.32
N ALA A 2 -27.03 -21.49 -10.44
CA ALA A 2 -26.97 -20.09 -10.89
C ALA A 2 -27.73 -19.22 -9.89
N THR A 3 -27.02 -18.37 -9.19
CA THR A 3 -27.60 -17.38 -8.30
C THR A 3 -28.42 -16.39 -9.14
N ASN A 4 -29.69 -16.23 -8.83
CA ASN A 4 -30.55 -15.31 -9.62
C ASN A 4 -30.16 -13.85 -9.29
N LEU A 5 -29.11 -13.34 -9.96
CA LEU A 5 -28.54 -12.00 -9.77
C LEU A 5 -29.56 -10.88 -10.03
N PHE A 6 -30.57 -11.14 -10.87
CA PHE A 6 -31.63 -10.15 -11.14
C PHE A 6 -32.48 -9.77 -9.91
N SER A 7 -32.60 -10.66 -8.93
CA SER A 7 -33.33 -10.39 -7.68
C SER A 7 -32.59 -9.42 -6.75
N ASN A 8 -31.29 -9.26 -6.92
CA ASN A 8 -30.46 -8.45 -6.05
C ASN A 8 -30.69 -6.93 -6.26
N SER A 9 -30.54 -6.17 -5.18
CA SER A 9 -30.59 -4.71 -5.28
C SER A 9 -29.33 -4.17 -5.99
N VAL A 10 -29.44 -2.98 -6.60
CA VAL A 10 -28.29 -2.29 -7.23
C VAL A 10 -27.09 -2.20 -6.29
N LYS A 11 -27.33 -1.90 -5.00
CA LYS A 11 -26.30 -1.79 -3.99
C LYS A 11 -25.55 -3.10 -3.78
N VAL A 12 -26.25 -4.23 -3.75
CA VAL A 12 -25.64 -5.56 -3.59
C VAL A 12 -24.78 -5.92 -4.80
N LEU A 13 -25.27 -5.65 -6.03
CA LEU A 13 -24.51 -5.88 -7.26
C LEU A 13 -23.24 -5.01 -7.31
N GLN A 14 -23.34 -3.77 -6.90
CA GLN A 14 -22.18 -2.86 -6.81
C GLN A 14 -21.16 -3.35 -5.78
N GLN A 15 -21.60 -3.79 -4.61
CA GLN A 15 -20.71 -4.37 -3.59
C GLN A 15 -20.02 -5.63 -4.10
N TYR A 16 -20.75 -6.51 -4.77
CA TYR A 16 -20.20 -7.74 -5.37
C TYR A 16 -19.08 -7.45 -6.38
N LEU A 17 -19.27 -6.45 -7.25
CA LEU A 17 -18.29 -6.05 -8.27
C LEU A 17 -17.10 -5.31 -7.64
N SER A 18 -17.37 -4.39 -6.71
CA SER A 18 -16.32 -3.67 -5.99
C SER A 18 -15.39 -4.61 -5.22
N ALA A 19 -15.93 -5.63 -4.56
CA ALA A 19 -15.15 -6.63 -3.84
C ALA A 19 -14.21 -7.45 -4.77
N ARG A 20 -14.44 -7.39 -6.08
CA ARG A 20 -13.62 -8.05 -7.12
C ARG A 20 -12.75 -7.08 -7.91
N GLY A 21 -12.60 -5.85 -7.42
CA GLY A 21 -11.79 -4.82 -8.09
C GLY A 21 -12.40 -4.29 -9.40
N VAL A 22 -13.66 -4.64 -9.72
CA VAL A 22 -14.32 -4.17 -10.94
C VAL A 22 -14.74 -2.71 -10.77
N VAL A 23 -14.20 -1.84 -11.63
CA VAL A 23 -14.52 -0.41 -11.61
C VAL A 23 -15.97 -0.20 -12.09
N ILE A 24 -16.78 0.43 -11.25
CA ILE A 24 -18.19 0.70 -11.52
C ILE A 24 -18.37 2.20 -11.74
N ALA A 25 -18.87 2.57 -12.93
CA ALA A 25 -19.37 3.91 -13.22
C ALA A 25 -20.91 3.96 -12.98
N ASN A 26 -21.58 4.99 -13.49
CA ASN A 26 -23.03 5.16 -13.41
C ASN A 26 -23.79 4.17 -14.33
N GLN A 27 -23.70 2.87 -14.03
CA GLN A 27 -24.33 1.81 -14.83
C GLN A 27 -25.76 1.53 -14.36
N ARG A 28 -26.60 1.13 -15.32
CA ARG A 28 -27.97 0.68 -15.04
C ARG A 28 -27.93 -0.71 -14.39
N LYS A 29 -28.98 -1.07 -13.66
CA LYS A 29 -29.08 -2.37 -12.99
C LYS A 29 -28.80 -3.55 -13.92
N LEU A 30 -29.30 -3.51 -15.15
CA LEU A 30 -29.10 -4.58 -16.14
C LEU A 30 -27.63 -4.76 -16.49
N ASP A 31 -26.87 -3.65 -16.62
CA ASP A 31 -25.45 -3.69 -16.95
C ASP A 31 -24.63 -4.22 -15.76
N LEU A 32 -25.02 -3.88 -14.53
CA LEU A 32 -24.42 -4.43 -13.32
C LEU A 32 -24.64 -5.94 -13.20
N VAL A 33 -25.83 -6.45 -13.56
CA VAL A 33 -26.11 -7.90 -13.58
C VAL A 33 -25.20 -8.60 -14.58
N ARG A 34 -25.10 -8.07 -15.81
CA ARG A 34 -24.22 -8.63 -16.85
C ARG A 34 -22.74 -8.65 -16.43
N LEU A 35 -22.29 -7.59 -15.75
CA LEU A 35 -20.93 -7.54 -15.22
C LEU A 35 -20.71 -8.58 -14.11
N CYS A 36 -21.71 -8.80 -13.25
CA CYS A 36 -21.62 -9.84 -12.23
C CYS A 36 -21.60 -11.24 -12.86
N GLU A 37 -22.45 -11.50 -13.87
CA GLU A 37 -22.45 -12.77 -14.61
C GLU A 37 -21.09 -13.00 -15.29
N ALA A 38 -20.55 -11.98 -15.97
CA ALA A 38 -19.23 -12.06 -16.58
C ALA A 38 -18.12 -12.32 -15.55
N ALA A 39 -18.20 -11.69 -14.38
CA ALA A 39 -17.23 -11.89 -13.29
C ALA A 39 -17.30 -13.33 -12.72
N GLU A 40 -18.51 -13.91 -12.64
CA GLU A 40 -18.69 -15.33 -12.26
C GLU A 40 -18.15 -16.28 -13.33
N ASP A 41 -18.44 -16.03 -14.61
CA ASP A 41 -18.01 -16.87 -15.73
C ASP A 41 -16.49 -16.89 -15.90
N ILE A 42 -15.83 -15.77 -15.69
CA ILE A 42 -14.36 -15.63 -15.74
C ILE A 42 -13.71 -16.14 -14.44
N GLY A 43 -14.49 -16.31 -13.37
CA GLY A 43 -13.98 -16.73 -12.05
C GLY A 43 -13.14 -15.65 -11.37
N ILE A 44 -13.52 -14.37 -11.49
CA ILE A 44 -12.81 -13.29 -10.80
C ILE A 44 -12.99 -13.49 -9.29
N GLU A 45 -11.89 -13.77 -8.61
CA GLU A 45 -11.87 -13.92 -7.17
C GLU A 45 -12.13 -12.57 -6.47
N VAL A 46 -12.60 -12.64 -5.24
CA VAL A 46 -12.72 -11.44 -4.38
C VAL A 46 -11.32 -10.85 -4.21
N ASP A 47 -11.18 -9.57 -4.53
CA ASP A 47 -9.93 -8.84 -4.28
C ASP A 47 -9.79 -8.60 -2.76
N PRO A 48 -8.85 -9.27 -2.09
CA PRO A 48 -8.66 -9.10 -0.65
C PRO A 48 -8.40 -7.63 -0.27
N GLY A 49 -7.69 -6.87 -1.11
CA GLY A 49 -7.45 -5.44 -0.92
C GLY A 49 -8.71 -4.56 -1.02
N GLY A 50 -9.83 -5.10 -1.47
CA GLY A 50 -11.13 -4.41 -1.55
C GLY A 50 -11.90 -4.35 -0.23
N LEU A 51 -11.58 -5.19 0.74
CA LEU A 51 -12.25 -5.28 2.03
C LEU A 51 -11.49 -4.48 3.09
N LEU A 52 -12.18 -3.55 3.76
CA LEU A 52 -11.60 -2.72 4.82
C LEU A 52 -11.11 -3.55 6.03
N GLU A 53 -11.68 -4.74 6.23
CA GLU A 53 -11.34 -5.66 7.31
C GLU A 53 -9.93 -6.24 7.15
N ASP A 54 -9.43 -6.39 5.92
CA ASP A 54 -8.10 -6.96 5.67
C ASP A 54 -6.96 -5.96 5.92
N ARG A 55 -7.25 -4.67 6.09
CA ARG A 55 -6.21 -3.65 6.26
C ARG A 55 -5.48 -3.73 7.59
N GLU A 56 -6.17 -4.11 8.66
CA GLU A 56 -5.54 -4.30 9.96
C GLU A 56 -4.59 -5.50 9.92
N ASP A 57 -4.99 -6.57 9.23
CA ASP A 57 -4.16 -7.74 9.03
C ASP A 57 -2.94 -7.42 8.15
N ILE A 58 -3.13 -6.66 7.07
CA ILE A 58 -2.02 -6.18 6.22
C ILE A 58 -1.07 -5.29 7.02
N LEU A 59 -1.58 -4.35 7.80
CA LEU A 59 -0.76 -3.49 8.65
C LEU A 59 0.03 -4.30 9.66
N LYS A 60 -0.58 -5.29 10.29
CA LYS A 60 0.06 -6.19 11.23
C LYS A 60 1.14 -7.03 10.55
N GLU A 61 0.84 -7.62 9.39
CA GLU A 61 1.82 -8.38 8.60
C GLU A 61 3.02 -7.51 8.23
N LYS A 62 2.79 -6.31 7.71
CA LYS A 62 3.84 -5.36 7.30
C LYS A 62 4.64 -4.80 8.49
N SER A 63 4.08 -4.82 9.69
CA SER A 63 4.75 -4.39 10.92
C SER A 63 5.38 -5.54 11.70
N THR A 64 5.23 -6.79 11.27
CA THR A 64 5.80 -7.96 11.96
C THR A 64 7.17 -8.29 11.37
N THR A 65 8.20 -8.41 12.22
CA THR A 65 9.57 -8.73 11.81
C THR A 65 9.73 -10.20 11.47
N HIS A 66 10.85 -10.56 10.83
CA HIS A 66 11.18 -11.96 10.53
C HIS A 66 11.30 -12.83 11.80
N ASP A 67 11.62 -12.20 12.93
CA ASP A 67 11.70 -12.86 14.25
C ASP A 67 10.34 -12.89 14.95
N ASN A 68 9.24 -12.62 14.22
CA ASN A 68 7.87 -12.51 14.73
C ASN A 68 7.65 -11.43 15.80
N GLU A 69 8.52 -10.43 15.87
CA GLU A 69 8.30 -9.26 16.71
C GLU A 69 7.35 -8.29 16.00
N VAL A 70 6.38 -7.78 16.72
CA VAL A 70 5.47 -6.75 16.20
C VAL A 70 6.05 -5.38 16.50
N LEU A 71 6.30 -4.61 15.45
CA LEU A 71 6.71 -3.21 15.57
C LEU A 71 5.49 -2.33 15.81
N ASN A 72 5.66 -1.31 16.62
CA ASN A 72 4.62 -0.31 16.84
C ASN A 72 4.25 0.36 15.51
N ASN A 73 2.98 0.72 15.37
CA ASN A 73 2.51 1.42 14.17
C ASN A 73 3.22 2.77 14.03
N PRO A 74 4.02 2.96 12.96
CA PRO A 74 4.82 4.18 12.79
C PRO A 74 3.99 5.46 12.79
N VAL A 75 2.72 5.37 12.40
CA VAL A 75 1.82 6.52 12.31
C VAL A 75 1.48 7.09 13.69
N LEU A 76 1.52 6.27 14.72
CA LEU A 76 1.18 6.63 16.10
C LEU A 76 2.40 7.14 16.89
N GLU A 77 3.61 6.89 16.39
CA GLU A 77 4.86 7.29 17.06
C GLU A 77 5.15 8.79 16.90
N VAL A 78 6.04 9.29 17.77
CA VAL A 78 6.51 10.67 17.71
C VAL A 78 7.34 10.88 16.45
N LYS A 79 6.93 11.83 15.62
CA LYS A 79 7.52 12.11 14.30
C LYS A 79 8.54 13.24 14.39
N SER A 80 9.58 13.14 13.60
CA SER A 80 10.64 14.11 13.45
C SER A 80 10.81 14.51 11.99
N ASP A 81 11.20 15.74 11.75
CA ASP A 81 11.63 16.22 10.42
C ASP A 81 13.14 15.98 10.19
N ASP A 82 13.84 15.43 11.18
CA ASP A 82 15.28 15.15 11.12
C ASP A 82 15.55 13.83 10.39
N LEU A 83 15.93 13.95 9.13
CA LEU A 83 16.29 12.82 8.27
C LEU A 83 17.72 12.31 8.52
N SER A 84 18.54 13.02 9.30
CA SER A 84 19.96 12.66 9.50
C SER A 84 20.18 11.35 10.25
N LYS A 85 19.17 10.92 11.00
CA LYS A 85 19.19 9.66 11.75
C LYS A 85 18.91 8.41 10.90
N LEU A 86 18.38 8.59 9.69
CA LEU A 86 18.08 7.49 8.80
C LEU A 86 19.38 6.82 8.33
N PRO A 87 19.37 5.49 8.21
CA PRO A 87 20.46 4.79 7.54
C PRO A 87 20.51 5.18 6.06
N GLN A 88 21.69 5.07 5.46
CA GLN A 88 21.86 5.31 4.04
C GLN A 88 21.16 4.22 3.24
N ILE A 89 20.23 4.63 2.38
CA ILE A 89 19.49 3.75 1.46
C ILE A 89 19.87 4.14 0.04
N SER A 90 20.20 3.15 -0.76
CA SER A 90 20.53 3.30 -2.17
C SER A 90 19.33 2.92 -3.05
N ILE A 91 19.38 3.32 -4.31
CA ILE A 91 18.41 2.89 -5.32
C ILE A 91 18.39 1.36 -5.47
N PHE A 92 19.52 0.68 -5.23
CA PHE A 92 19.60 -0.77 -5.29
C PHE A 92 18.82 -1.45 -4.15
N ASP A 93 18.75 -0.83 -2.98
CA ASP A 93 17.97 -1.36 -1.85
C ASP A 93 16.47 -1.28 -2.18
N ILE A 94 16.05 -0.22 -2.87
CA ILE A 94 14.67 -0.08 -3.39
C ILE A 94 14.39 -1.18 -4.43
N TYR A 95 15.31 -1.40 -5.38
CA TYR A 95 15.14 -2.45 -6.39
C TYR A 95 15.08 -3.85 -5.79
N ASN A 96 15.96 -4.15 -4.84
CA ASN A 96 15.96 -5.44 -4.16
C ASN A 96 14.65 -5.69 -3.43
N TYR A 97 14.11 -4.67 -2.76
CA TYR A 97 12.82 -4.76 -2.11
C TYR A 97 11.69 -5.02 -3.13
N LEU A 98 11.61 -4.24 -4.21
CA LEU A 98 10.57 -4.38 -5.23
C LEU A 98 10.66 -5.72 -5.97
N LEU A 99 11.86 -6.23 -6.26
CA LEU A 99 12.05 -7.55 -6.89
C LEU A 99 11.58 -8.71 -6.01
N GLY A 100 11.47 -8.51 -4.70
CA GLY A 100 10.85 -9.47 -3.79
C GLY A 100 9.36 -9.71 -4.06
N PHE A 101 8.70 -8.79 -4.76
CA PHE A 101 7.29 -8.95 -5.14
C PHE A 101 7.17 -9.56 -6.53
N LYS A 102 6.30 -10.57 -6.67
CA LYS A 102 6.04 -11.27 -7.95
C LYS A 102 5.56 -10.35 -9.09
N MET A 103 5.03 -9.17 -8.74
CA MET A 103 4.53 -8.19 -9.72
C MET A 103 5.63 -7.39 -10.41
N TYR A 104 6.85 -7.40 -9.89
CA TYR A 104 7.97 -6.65 -10.44
C TYR A 104 8.99 -7.61 -11.04
N ASP A 105 9.29 -7.42 -12.30
CA ASP A 105 10.41 -8.04 -12.99
C ASP A 105 11.44 -6.98 -13.40
N HIS A 106 12.60 -7.41 -13.86
CA HIS A 106 13.65 -6.50 -14.29
C HIS A 106 13.24 -5.57 -15.44
N SER A 107 12.29 -5.98 -16.29
CA SER A 107 11.81 -5.17 -17.41
C SER A 107 10.87 -4.06 -16.93
N THR A 108 9.98 -4.39 -16.00
CA THR A 108 9.06 -3.44 -15.36
C THR A 108 9.85 -2.38 -14.59
N LEU A 109 10.85 -2.78 -13.79
CA LEU A 109 11.68 -1.85 -13.04
C LEU A 109 12.51 -0.94 -13.95
N ARG A 110 13.06 -1.44 -15.06
CA ARG A 110 13.76 -0.62 -16.06
C ARG A 110 12.84 0.41 -16.73
N ASN A 111 11.59 0.06 -16.97
CA ASN A 111 10.61 0.98 -17.53
C ASN A 111 10.20 2.06 -16.52
N ASN A 112 10.12 1.75 -15.23
CA ASN A 112 9.87 2.71 -14.15
C ASN A 112 11.08 3.63 -13.88
N GLN A 113 12.29 3.28 -14.33
CA GLN A 113 13.46 4.16 -14.29
C GLN A 113 13.31 5.43 -15.16
N ARG A 114 12.31 5.50 -16.01
CA ARG A 114 12.05 6.67 -16.84
C ARG A 114 11.41 7.78 -16.04
N MET A 115 12.19 8.38 -15.10
CA MET A 115 11.96 9.75 -14.57
C MET A 115 10.54 10.11 -14.09
N GLU A 116 9.51 9.27 -14.28
CA GLU A 116 8.14 9.60 -13.87
C GLU A 116 8.00 9.72 -12.37
N ASP A 117 8.62 8.80 -11.62
CA ASP A 117 8.53 8.80 -10.16
C ASP A 117 9.33 9.96 -9.57
N TYR A 118 10.48 10.29 -10.16
CA TYR A 118 11.25 11.45 -9.75
C TYR A 118 10.53 12.76 -10.11
N SER A 119 9.93 12.85 -11.30
CA SER A 119 9.14 14.02 -11.66
C SER A 119 7.94 14.24 -10.73
N MET A 120 7.29 13.17 -10.28
CA MET A 120 6.22 13.26 -9.27
C MET A 120 6.72 13.84 -7.94
N PHE A 121 7.93 13.49 -7.52
CA PHE A 121 8.53 14.10 -6.33
C PHE A 121 8.79 15.59 -6.54
N GLU A 122 9.41 16.00 -7.66
CA GLU A 122 9.65 17.40 -8.03
C GLU A 122 8.34 18.20 -8.18
N ASP A 123 7.29 17.56 -8.70
CA ASP A 123 5.95 18.15 -8.86
C ASP A 123 5.17 18.26 -7.54
N GLY A 124 5.78 17.87 -6.42
CA GLY A 124 5.20 17.98 -5.08
C GLY A 124 4.04 17.03 -4.83
N TYR A 125 4.08 15.82 -5.38
CA TYR A 125 3.13 14.76 -5.04
C TYR A 125 3.42 14.13 -3.68
N VAL A 126 4.69 14.11 -3.25
CA VAL A 126 5.10 13.64 -1.92
C VAL A 126 5.09 14.81 -0.94
N LEU A 127 4.33 14.67 0.14
CA LEU A 127 4.08 15.70 1.14
C LEU A 127 4.51 15.23 2.52
N ASP A 128 4.91 16.18 3.36
CA ASP A 128 5.10 15.96 4.80
C ASP A 128 5.95 14.72 5.13
N VAL A 129 7.13 14.63 4.53
CA VAL A 129 8.07 13.53 4.82
C VAL A 129 8.58 13.68 6.25
N LYS A 130 8.31 12.67 7.08
CA LYS A 130 8.71 12.61 8.49
C LYS A 130 9.34 11.28 8.81
N THR A 131 10.10 11.24 9.88
CA THR A 131 10.75 10.03 10.36
C THR A 131 10.37 9.71 11.78
N THR A 132 10.44 8.45 12.14
CA THR A 132 10.34 7.98 13.52
C THR A 132 11.17 6.73 13.70
N THR A 133 11.51 6.41 14.94
CA THR A 133 12.05 5.10 15.31
C THR A 133 10.89 4.16 15.59
N CYS A 134 10.95 2.93 15.07
CA CYS A 134 9.98 1.90 15.41
C CYS A 134 10.54 1.07 16.56
N SER A 135 9.83 1.06 17.68
CA SER A 135 10.13 0.18 18.80
C SER A 135 9.42 -1.15 18.65
N SER A 136 10.06 -2.23 19.08
CA SER A 136 9.40 -3.50 19.31
C SER A 136 9.03 -3.64 20.79
N ASP A 137 8.08 -4.49 21.11
CA ASP A 137 7.68 -4.81 22.49
C ASP A 137 8.86 -5.32 23.34
N ASN A 138 9.92 -5.80 22.70
CA ASN A 138 11.15 -6.29 23.35
C ASN A 138 12.21 -5.21 23.62
N GLY A 139 11.91 -3.94 23.34
CA GLY A 139 12.75 -2.79 23.74
C GLY A 139 13.98 -2.52 22.85
N GLN A 140 14.08 -3.12 21.66
CA GLN A 140 15.09 -2.74 20.66
C GLN A 140 14.64 -1.49 19.90
N HIS A 141 15.05 -0.31 20.40
CA HIS A 141 14.58 0.99 19.90
C HIS A 141 15.34 1.54 18.68
N ASP A 142 16.55 1.04 18.37
CA ASP A 142 17.44 1.71 17.42
C ASP A 142 17.69 0.94 16.11
N LYS A 143 17.00 -0.15 15.88
CA LYS A 143 17.21 -1.00 14.70
C LYS A 143 16.30 -0.64 13.53
N TYR A 144 15.08 -0.20 13.81
CA TYR A 144 14.07 0.07 12.80
C TYR A 144 13.68 1.55 12.79
N PHE A 145 13.66 2.12 11.61
CA PHE A 145 13.23 3.50 11.36
C PHE A 145 12.09 3.48 10.36
N ALA A 146 11.13 4.36 10.52
CA ALA A 146 10.09 4.55 9.51
C ALA A 146 10.20 5.94 8.88
N ILE A 147 10.00 5.96 7.57
CA ILE A 147 9.78 7.16 6.78
C ILE A 147 8.28 7.22 6.48
N ILE A 148 7.63 8.30 6.88
CA ILE A 148 6.18 8.48 6.74
C ILE A 148 5.95 9.68 5.83
N SER A 149 5.03 9.55 4.88
CA SER A 149 4.67 10.66 4.00
C SER A 149 3.20 10.57 3.57
N ASN A 150 2.68 11.68 3.08
CA ASN A 150 1.42 11.76 2.39
C ASN A 150 1.70 11.86 0.88
N VAL A 151 1.05 11.05 0.06
CA VAL A 151 1.24 11.03 -1.39
C VAL A 151 -0.08 11.37 -2.08
N LYS A 152 -0.04 12.39 -2.96
CA LYS A 152 -1.20 12.74 -3.77
C LYS A 152 -1.44 11.66 -4.84
N PRO A 153 -2.69 11.24 -5.06
CA PRO A 153 -3.00 10.39 -6.22
C PRO A 153 -2.83 11.16 -7.53
N ARG A 154 -2.54 10.45 -8.61
CA ARG A 154 -2.54 11.02 -9.99
C ARG A 154 -3.93 11.41 -10.47
N THR A 155 -4.94 10.85 -9.87
CA THR A 155 -6.37 11.07 -10.17
C THR A 155 -7.03 11.83 -9.02
N ASN A 156 -8.26 12.28 -9.21
CA ASN A 156 -9.04 12.92 -8.13
C ASN A 156 -9.57 11.91 -7.10
N GLU A 157 -8.91 10.77 -6.94
CA GLU A 157 -9.26 9.78 -5.94
C GLU A 157 -8.92 10.29 -4.53
N LYS A 158 -9.64 9.75 -3.57
CA LYS A 158 -9.40 10.03 -2.16
C LYS A 158 -9.04 8.74 -1.44
N ASP A 159 -8.27 8.88 -0.39
CA ASP A 159 -8.00 7.76 0.51
C ASP A 159 -9.32 7.10 0.93
N PRO A 160 -9.48 5.79 0.74
CA PRO A 160 -10.75 5.11 0.98
C PRO A 160 -11.15 5.10 2.46
N VAL A 161 -10.20 5.24 3.38
CA VAL A 161 -10.45 5.25 4.83
C VAL A 161 -10.59 6.67 5.35
N SER A 162 -9.56 7.49 5.21
CA SER A 162 -9.52 8.84 5.77
C SER A 162 -10.31 9.86 4.98
N LYS A 163 -10.73 9.53 3.74
CA LYS A 163 -11.39 10.43 2.77
C LYS A 163 -10.57 11.67 2.41
N LYS A 164 -9.29 11.70 2.76
CA LYS A 164 -8.37 12.79 2.44
C LYS A 164 -7.93 12.73 0.96
N PRO A 165 -7.51 13.86 0.37
CA PRO A 165 -7.06 13.91 -1.03
C PRO A 165 -5.61 13.43 -1.19
N TYR A 166 -5.13 12.59 -0.30
CA TYR A 166 -3.81 11.99 -0.31
C TYR A 166 -3.84 10.66 0.43
N TYR A 167 -2.92 9.76 0.05
CA TYR A 167 -2.71 8.47 0.69
C TYR A 167 -1.61 8.59 1.74
N LEU A 168 -1.81 7.97 2.88
CA LEU A 168 -0.78 7.78 3.86
C LEU A 168 0.14 6.65 3.40
N THR A 169 1.44 6.91 3.37
CA THR A 169 2.46 5.92 3.06
C THR A 169 3.50 5.87 4.16
N TRP A 170 4.08 4.71 4.37
CA TRP A 170 5.27 4.58 5.19
C TRP A 170 6.17 3.46 4.67
N ILE A 171 7.46 3.60 4.95
CA ILE A 171 8.50 2.64 4.62
C ILE A 171 9.28 2.38 5.90
N ILE A 172 9.42 1.12 6.30
CA ILE A 172 10.28 0.71 7.41
C ILE A 172 11.63 0.32 6.83
N VAL A 173 12.67 0.89 7.40
CA VAL A 173 14.07 0.63 7.04
C VAL A 173 14.81 0.08 8.25
N THR A 174 15.73 -0.86 8.00
CA THR A 174 16.60 -1.41 9.02
C THR A 174 17.98 -0.76 8.96
N LYS A 175 18.64 -0.62 10.09
CA LYS A 175 20.04 -0.24 10.17
C LYS A 175 20.87 -1.48 10.39
N GLU A 176 21.83 -1.73 9.53
CA GLU A 176 22.82 -2.81 9.74
C GLU A 176 23.80 -2.39 10.84
N GLU A 177 24.06 -3.29 11.78
CA GLU A 177 24.90 -3.01 12.96
C GLU A 177 26.35 -2.63 12.59
N SER A 178 26.86 -3.12 11.48
CA SER A 178 28.27 -2.93 11.08
C SER A 178 28.52 -1.72 10.17
N HIS A 179 27.46 -1.12 9.59
CA HIS A 179 27.59 -0.06 8.59
C HIS A 179 26.45 0.94 8.77
N GLN A 180 26.68 2.20 8.38
CA GLN A 180 25.59 3.21 8.28
C GLN A 180 24.58 2.87 7.15
N ARG A 181 24.68 1.69 6.58
CA ARG A 181 23.87 1.20 5.47
C ARG A 181 22.58 0.61 6.02
N GLY A 182 21.49 0.85 5.32
CA GLY A 182 20.20 0.30 5.64
C GLY A 182 19.61 -0.51 4.49
N SER A 183 18.57 -1.27 4.80
CA SER A 183 17.77 -1.95 3.80
C SER A 183 16.29 -1.66 4.03
N ILE A 184 15.47 -1.75 2.98
CA ILE A 184 14.03 -1.61 3.11
C ILE A 184 13.48 -2.92 3.65
N TYR A 185 12.82 -2.83 4.79
CA TYR A 185 12.20 -3.97 5.45
C TYR A 185 10.79 -4.19 4.92
N SER A 186 9.95 -3.18 5.00
CA SER A 186 8.58 -3.23 4.51
C SER A 186 8.07 -1.85 4.10
N ALA A 187 7.00 -1.82 3.32
CA ALA A 187 6.33 -0.60 2.92
C ALA A 187 4.82 -0.80 2.88
N TYR A 188 4.10 0.28 3.09
CA TYR A 188 2.65 0.31 3.08
C TYR A 188 2.13 1.59 2.41
N CYS A 189 1.00 1.46 1.72
CA CYS A 189 0.22 2.57 1.19
C CYS A 189 -1.26 2.38 1.57
N SER A 190 -1.93 3.45 2.00
CA SER A 190 -3.38 3.40 2.24
C SER A 190 -4.22 3.42 0.95
N CYS A 191 -3.60 3.39 -0.21
CA CYS A 191 -4.29 3.28 -1.49
C CYS A 191 -4.94 1.89 -1.67
N LYS A 192 -5.76 1.71 -2.72
CA LYS A 192 -6.48 0.45 -2.98
C LYS A 192 -5.56 -0.73 -3.34
N GLY A 193 -4.33 -0.46 -3.75
CA GLY A 193 -3.35 -1.47 -4.15
C GLY A 193 -2.19 -1.62 -3.18
N GLY A 194 -2.29 -1.02 -1.98
CA GLY A 194 -1.22 -1.03 -0.98
C GLY A 194 -1.34 -2.12 0.05
#